data_e807407f7aa481878771bbaec6d05362
#
_entry.id   e807407f7aa481878771bbaec6d05362
#
_cell.length_a   1.000
_cell.length_b   1.000
_cell.length_c   1.000
_cell.angle_alpha   90.00
_cell.angle_beta   90.00
_cell.angle_gamma   90.00
#
_symmetry.space_group_name_H-M   'P 1'
#
loop_
_entity.id
_entity.type
_entity.pdbx_description
1 polymer ?
#
loop_
_entity_poly.entity_id
_entity_poly.type
_entity_poly.pdbx_seq_one_letter_code
_entity_poly.pdbx_strand_id
1 'polypeptide(L)'
;MRILAIESSCDETAAAVIEDGRKILSSVVDTQIETHALYGGVVPEIASRRHMEAVVRVTEKALADANMDKHEVDAVAATCAPGLIGALLVGANFGKSLAFALRKPFIPVHHIRGHIAATYLAYPDLKPPFLTLIASGGHSEIVMVRDYTSFEILGGTRDDAAGEAFDKVARVLGVGYPGGPKIDKLAQDGDPKRYKMPDSHIKDAPLDFSFSGLKTAVINLAHNAEQKGEALDRNGLAASFCAAVVHTLVPRLEMAVKQTHAQRVVCAGGVAANSFLRAALQDMARRTHTRLYLPPLSLCGDNAAMIGSQAYYEYLAGNVGCALQNAFATAEIGENICEKR
;
A
#
# COMPACT_ATOMS: atom_id res chain seq x y z
N MET A 1 -1.97 16.93 19.18
CA MET A 1 -1.57 17.51 17.89
C MET A 1 -2.51 16.99 16.81
N ARG A 2 -3.13 17.89 16.06
CA ARG A 2 -4.09 17.57 15.00
C ARG A 2 -3.47 17.85 13.64
N ILE A 3 -3.38 16.84 12.80
CA ILE A 3 -2.74 16.92 11.48
C ILE A 3 -3.81 16.72 10.40
N LEU A 4 -3.90 17.67 9.48
CA LEU A 4 -4.63 17.51 8.23
C LEU A 4 -3.71 16.82 7.22
N ALA A 5 -4.07 15.63 6.78
CA ALA A 5 -3.27 14.83 5.86
C ALA A 5 -3.95 14.70 4.51
N ILE A 6 -3.15 14.64 3.45
CA ILE A 6 -3.58 14.52 2.04
C ILE A 6 -2.84 13.36 1.39
N GLU A 7 -3.59 12.50 0.70
CA GLU A 7 -3.08 11.41 -0.13
C GLU A 7 -3.53 11.61 -1.57
N SER A 8 -2.60 11.52 -2.51
CA SER A 8 -2.88 11.59 -3.95
C SER A 8 -1.83 10.87 -4.79
N SER A 9 -1.18 9.83 -4.26
CA SER A 9 -0.03 9.19 -4.95
C SER A 9 -0.42 8.35 -6.17
N CYS A 10 -1.67 7.90 -6.29
CA CYS A 10 -2.12 7.01 -7.36
C CYS A 10 -3.51 7.38 -7.88
N ASP A 11 -4.55 6.66 -7.52
CA ASP A 11 -5.92 6.86 -8.03
C ASP A 11 -6.96 7.17 -6.93
N GLU A 12 -6.53 7.37 -5.69
CA GLU A 12 -7.34 7.88 -4.60
C GLU A 12 -6.96 9.32 -4.23
N THR A 13 -7.95 10.22 -4.24
CA THR A 13 -7.81 11.54 -3.60
C THR A 13 -8.37 11.44 -2.21
N ALA A 14 -7.53 11.55 -1.18
CA ALA A 14 -8.02 11.44 0.18
C ALA A 14 -7.53 12.60 1.07
N ALA A 15 -8.36 12.94 2.07
CA ALA A 15 -7.98 13.83 3.16
C ALA A 15 -8.49 13.26 4.49
N ALA A 16 -7.72 13.48 5.56
CA ALA A 16 -8.07 13.02 6.90
C ALA A 16 -7.56 13.99 7.96
N VAL A 17 -8.23 14.03 9.11
CA VAL A 17 -7.74 14.70 10.29
C VAL A 17 -7.38 13.65 11.33
N ILE A 18 -6.12 13.67 11.76
CA ILE A 18 -5.57 12.70 12.72
C ILE A 18 -5.08 13.42 13.97
N GLU A 19 -5.45 12.89 15.13
CA GLU A 19 -5.00 13.39 16.43
C GLU A 19 -3.94 12.46 17.01
N ASP A 20 -2.77 13.04 17.35
CA ASP A 20 -1.63 12.37 18.01
C ASP A 20 -1.15 11.08 17.30
N GLY A 21 -1.28 11.05 15.97
CA GLY A 21 -0.86 9.93 15.11
C GLY A 21 -1.64 8.62 15.31
N ARG A 22 -2.64 8.58 16.18
CA ARG A 22 -3.34 7.35 16.58
C ARG A 22 -4.86 7.41 16.45
N LYS A 23 -5.45 8.59 16.50
CA LYS A 23 -6.90 8.76 16.50
C LYS A 23 -7.38 9.41 15.22
N ILE A 24 -8.24 8.73 14.52
CA ILE A 24 -8.89 9.24 13.31
C ILE A 24 -10.06 10.14 13.77
N LEU A 25 -10.00 11.44 13.47
CA LEU A 25 -11.12 12.37 13.67
C LEU A 25 -12.02 12.38 12.43
N SER A 26 -11.43 12.30 11.24
CA SER A 26 -12.13 12.12 9.98
C SER A 26 -11.24 11.42 8.95
N SER A 27 -11.85 10.74 7.97
CA SER A 27 -11.15 10.16 6.83
C SER A 27 -12.09 10.10 5.64
N VAL A 28 -11.76 10.83 4.59
CA VAL A 28 -12.54 10.95 3.35
C VAL A 28 -11.69 10.46 2.19
N VAL A 29 -12.25 9.59 1.37
CA VAL A 29 -11.60 9.06 0.16
C VAL A 29 -12.54 9.27 -1.03
N ASP A 30 -12.00 9.84 -2.09
CA ASP A 30 -12.63 9.96 -3.41
C ASP A 30 -11.84 9.11 -4.40
N THR A 31 -12.39 7.94 -4.73
CA THR A 31 -11.71 6.96 -5.58
C THR A 31 -11.99 7.19 -7.05
N GLN A 32 -11.00 6.94 -7.89
CA GLN A 32 -11.08 7.04 -9.35
C GLN A 32 -11.23 5.65 -10.01
N ILE A 33 -11.50 4.59 -9.22
CA ILE A 33 -11.59 3.20 -9.71
C ILE A 33 -12.52 3.08 -10.91
N GLU A 34 -13.72 3.67 -10.87
CA GLU A 34 -14.69 3.60 -11.96
C GLU A 34 -14.15 4.22 -13.27
N THR A 35 -13.42 5.34 -13.15
CA THR A 35 -12.78 5.98 -14.30
C THR A 35 -11.70 5.10 -14.89
N HIS A 36 -10.80 4.57 -14.05
CA HIS A 36 -9.67 3.77 -14.49
C HIS A 36 -10.07 2.36 -14.95
N ALA A 37 -11.18 1.83 -14.46
CA ALA A 37 -11.74 0.55 -14.93
C ALA A 37 -12.06 0.57 -16.44
N LEU A 38 -12.43 1.73 -17.00
CA LEU A 38 -12.67 1.89 -18.44
C LEU A 38 -11.41 1.67 -19.29
N TYR A 39 -10.24 1.90 -18.71
CA TYR A 39 -8.93 1.74 -19.37
C TYR A 39 -8.22 0.42 -18.97
N GLY A 40 -8.83 -0.34 -18.07
CA GLY A 40 -8.24 -1.58 -17.55
C GLY A 40 -7.06 -1.38 -16.59
N GLY A 41 -6.93 -0.19 -16.00
CA GLY A 41 -5.89 0.18 -15.03
C GLY A 41 -5.65 1.69 -14.99
N VAL A 42 -4.81 2.13 -14.07
CA VAL A 42 -4.55 3.56 -13.84
C VAL A 42 -3.87 4.22 -15.04
N VAL A 43 -4.41 5.37 -15.46
CA VAL A 43 -3.83 6.26 -16.47
C VAL A 43 -3.31 7.52 -15.76
N PRO A 44 -1.98 7.71 -15.64
CA PRO A 44 -1.39 8.74 -14.78
C PRO A 44 -1.87 10.16 -15.05
N GLU A 45 -2.05 10.53 -16.32
CA GLU A 45 -2.51 11.88 -16.68
C GLU A 45 -3.97 12.12 -16.30
N ILE A 46 -4.83 11.11 -16.44
CA ILE A 46 -6.23 11.16 -16.01
C ILE A 46 -6.27 11.29 -14.49
N ALA A 47 -5.47 10.47 -13.78
CA ALA A 47 -5.40 10.53 -12.33
C ALA A 47 -5.03 11.93 -11.84
N SER A 48 -4.00 12.54 -12.41
CA SER A 48 -3.55 13.89 -12.04
C SER A 48 -4.65 14.95 -12.20
N ARG A 49 -5.39 14.91 -13.30
CA ARG A 49 -6.50 15.86 -13.55
C ARG A 49 -7.65 15.67 -12.56
N ARG A 50 -8.00 14.42 -12.25
CA ARG A 50 -9.05 14.11 -11.26
C ARG A 50 -8.67 14.57 -9.86
N HIS A 51 -7.40 14.43 -9.47
CA HIS A 51 -6.92 14.97 -8.19
C HIS A 51 -7.11 16.48 -8.09
N MET A 52 -6.82 17.25 -9.16
CA MET A 52 -7.03 18.70 -9.16
C MET A 52 -8.49 19.08 -8.94
N GLU A 53 -9.44 18.30 -9.51
CA GLU A 53 -10.87 18.52 -9.34
C GLU A 53 -11.38 18.19 -7.94
N ALA A 54 -10.74 17.21 -7.27
CA ALA A 54 -11.24 16.61 -6.03
C ALA A 54 -10.59 17.16 -4.75
N VAL A 55 -9.31 17.57 -4.79
CA VAL A 55 -8.49 17.80 -3.59
C VAL A 55 -9.09 18.85 -2.64
N VAL A 56 -9.64 19.93 -3.16
CA VAL A 56 -10.26 20.99 -2.32
C VAL A 56 -11.50 20.43 -1.62
N ARG A 57 -12.43 19.87 -2.40
CA ARG A 57 -13.69 19.32 -1.90
C ARG A 57 -13.49 18.21 -0.86
N VAL A 58 -12.54 17.31 -1.10
CA VAL A 58 -12.23 16.20 -0.18
C VAL A 58 -11.62 16.75 1.13
N THR A 59 -10.78 17.78 1.03
CA THR A 59 -10.19 18.45 2.21
C THR A 59 -11.23 19.18 3.04
N GLU A 60 -12.11 19.95 2.41
CA GLU A 60 -13.20 20.66 3.11
C GLU A 60 -14.14 19.68 3.80
N LYS A 61 -14.47 18.56 3.12
CA LYS A 61 -15.28 17.51 3.72
C LYS A 61 -14.60 16.87 4.92
N ALA A 62 -13.30 16.59 4.84
CA ALA A 62 -12.56 16.00 5.96
C ALA A 62 -12.55 16.92 7.20
N LEU A 63 -12.38 18.22 7.01
CA LEU A 63 -12.47 19.21 8.09
C LEU A 63 -13.89 19.28 8.67
N ALA A 64 -14.91 19.30 7.82
CA ALA A 64 -16.32 19.32 8.25
C ALA A 64 -16.69 18.05 9.04
N ASP A 65 -16.28 16.86 8.54
CA ASP A 65 -16.53 15.59 9.21
C ASP A 65 -15.79 15.47 10.56
N ALA A 66 -14.64 16.16 10.71
CA ALA A 66 -13.93 16.32 11.99
C ALA A 66 -14.55 17.41 12.90
N ASN A 67 -15.54 18.15 12.41
CA ASN A 67 -16.12 19.32 13.08
C ASN A 67 -15.05 20.35 13.48
N MET A 68 -14.14 20.66 12.55
CA MET A 68 -12.99 21.55 12.74
C MET A 68 -12.90 22.65 11.68
N ASP A 69 -12.46 23.83 12.09
CA ASP A 69 -11.98 24.85 11.17
C ASP A 69 -10.53 24.58 10.78
N LYS A 70 -10.16 24.98 9.55
CA LYS A 70 -8.80 24.79 9.03
C LYS A 70 -7.70 25.46 9.88
N HIS A 71 -8.03 26.50 10.64
CA HIS A 71 -7.08 27.17 11.53
C HIS A 71 -6.79 26.38 12.81
N GLU A 72 -7.63 25.40 13.16
CA GLU A 72 -7.47 24.56 14.35
C GLU A 72 -6.50 23.39 14.15
N VAL A 73 -6.04 23.13 12.89
CA VAL A 73 -5.00 22.13 12.64
C VAL A 73 -3.63 22.64 13.08
N ASP A 74 -2.79 21.76 13.60
CA ASP A 74 -1.45 22.09 14.05
C ASP A 74 -0.41 21.96 12.94
N ALA A 75 -0.67 21.09 11.95
CA ALA A 75 0.19 20.87 10.78
C ALA A 75 -0.62 20.36 9.58
N VAL A 76 -0.05 20.51 8.39
CA VAL A 76 -0.56 19.90 7.16
C VAL A 76 0.47 18.89 6.65
N ALA A 77 0.02 17.71 6.28
CA ALA A 77 0.87 16.67 5.71
C ALA A 77 0.38 16.28 4.32
N ALA A 78 1.29 15.85 3.47
CA ALA A 78 0.94 15.26 2.18
C ALA A 78 1.93 14.18 1.78
N THR A 79 1.46 13.21 1.01
CA THR A 79 2.33 12.24 0.37
C THR A 79 3.21 12.92 -0.67
N CYS A 80 4.52 12.77 -0.52
CA CYS A 80 5.50 13.36 -1.42
C CYS A 80 6.31 12.33 -2.21
N ALA A 81 6.31 11.07 -1.81
CA ALA A 81 7.01 9.95 -2.47
C ALA A 81 6.57 8.60 -1.90
N PRO A 82 6.77 7.48 -2.61
CA PRO A 82 6.76 7.39 -4.06
C PRO A 82 5.32 7.44 -4.63
N GLY A 83 5.19 7.52 -5.96
CA GLY A 83 3.90 7.46 -6.65
C GLY A 83 3.93 8.07 -8.05
N LEU A 84 2.77 8.24 -8.66
CA LEU A 84 2.63 8.91 -9.95
C LEU A 84 2.96 10.39 -9.80
N ILE A 85 4.04 10.85 -10.45
CA ILE A 85 4.58 12.19 -10.21
C ILE A 85 3.55 13.32 -10.40
N GLY A 86 2.72 13.25 -11.44
CA GLY A 86 1.68 14.25 -11.68
C GLY A 86 0.60 14.28 -10.58
N ALA A 87 0.24 13.12 -10.07
CA ALA A 87 -0.72 12.95 -8.98
C ALA A 87 -0.13 13.45 -7.65
N LEU A 88 1.10 13.03 -7.31
CA LEU A 88 1.84 13.51 -6.13
C LEU A 88 1.96 15.04 -6.10
N LEU A 89 2.30 15.66 -7.25
CA LEU A 89 2.45 17.11 -7.35
C LEU A 89 1.16 17.86 -6.99
N VAL A 90 -0.02 17.30 -7.25
CA VAL A 90 -1.29 17.92 -6.86
C VAL A 90 -1.43 17.98 -5.35
N GLY A 91 -1.35 16.84 -4.66
CA GLY A 91 -1.51 16.79 -3.20
C GLY A 91 -0.38 17.51 -2.45
N ALA A 92 0.87 17.30 -2.87
CA ALA A 92 2.03 17.92 -2.24
C ALA A 92 2.01 19.45 -2.36
N ASN A 93 1.74 20.00 -3.56
CA ASN A 93 1.67 21.46 -3.72
C ASN A 93 0.44 22.06 -3.05
N PHE A 94 -0.71 21.39 -3.10
CA PHE A 94 -1.90 21.84 -2.37
C PHE A 94 -1.64 21.87 -0.86
N GLY A 95 -1.13 20.77 -0.28
CA GLY A 95 -0.83 20.68 1.15
C GLY A 95 0.23 21.70 1.60
N LYS A 96 1.29 21.85 0.84
CA LYS A 96 2.35 22.83 1.09
C LYS A 96 1.82 24.27 1.04
N SER A 97 1.02 24.61 0.04
CA SER A 97 0.41 25.94 -0.10
C SER A 97 -0.57 26.24 1.03
N LEU A 98 -1.37 25.25 1.43
CA LEU A 98 -2.29 25.36 2.55
C LEU A 98 -1.53 25.56 3.86
N ALA A 99 -0.47 24.79 4.12
CA ALA A 99 0.39 24.94 5.29
C ALA A 99 0.99 26.35 5.36
N PHE A 100 1.50 26.84 4.24
CA PHE A 100 2.05 28.20 4.14
C PHE A 100 0.99 29.28 4.44
N ALA A 101 -0.20 29.17 3.83
CA ALA A 101 -1.30 30.14 4.04
C ALA A 101 -1.79 30.14 5.51
N LEU A 102 -1.79 28.99 6.16
CA LEU A 102 -2.17 28.83 7.58
C LEU A 102 -1.02 29.14 8.56
N ARG A 103 0.20 29.37 8.06
CA ARG A 103 1.42 29.52 8.89
C ARG A 103 1.66 28.31 9.80
N LYS A 104 1.42 27.11 9.27
CA LYS A 104 1.63 25.84 9.96
C LYS A 104 2.76 25.05 9.31
N PRO A 105 3.44 24.13 10.01
CA PRO A 105 4.43 23.26 9.43
C PRO A 105 3.82 22.38 8.34
N PHE A 106 4.58 22.14 7.27
CA PHE A 106 4.30 21.14 6.25
C PHE A 106 5.13 19.88 6.51
N ILE A 107 4.49 18.71 6.49
CA ILE A 107 5.15 17.44 6.76
C ILE A 107 5.05 16.58 5.50
N PRO A 108 6.16 16.40 4.75
CA PRO A 108 6.20 15.48 3.62
C PRO A 108 6.26 14.05 4.12
N VAL A 109 5.41 13.18 3.58
CA VAL A 109 5.27 11.79 4.03
C VAL A 109 5.61 10.83 2.89
N HIS A 110 6.32 9.78 3.23
CA HIS A 110 6.57 8.65 2.34
C HIS A 110 5.35 7.71 2.33
N HIS A 111 4.75 7.48 1.17
CA HIS A 111 3.53 6.68 0.98
C HIS A 111 3.60 5.30 1.66
N ILE A 112 4.70 4.57 1.43
CA ILE A 112 4.86 3.22 1.98
C ILE A 112 5.01 3.22 3.51
N ARG A 113 5.65 4.25 4.09
CA ARG A 113 5.65 4.45 5.55
C ARG A 113 4.23 4.69 6.06
N GLY A 114 3.40 5.40 5.28
CA GLY A 114 1.97 5.56 5.55
C GLY A 114 1.26 4.21 5.67
N HIS A 115 1.43 3.31 4.71
CA HIS A 115 0.84 1.97 4.79
C HIS A 115 1.22 1.21 6.07
N ILE A 116 2.48 1.32 6.52
CA ILE A 116 2.89 0.76 7.82
C ILE A 116 2.14 1.47 8.96
N ALA A 117 2.07 2.80 8.91
CA ALA A 117 1.43 3.61 9.96
C ALA A 117 -0.08 3.39 10.06
N ALA A 118 -0.75 2.90 9.01
CA ALA A 118 -2.15 2.46 9.07
C ALA A 118 -2.39 1.44 10.19
N THR A 119 -1.39 0.61 10.51
CA THR A 119 -1.50 -0.36 11.62
C THR A 119 -1.45 0.30 12.99
N TYR A 120 -0.82 1.47 13.12
CA TYR A 120 -0.81 2.21 14.39
C TYR A 120 -2.20 2.76 14.74
N LEU A 121 -3.03 3.05 13.74
CA LEU A 121 -4.41 3.51 13.92
C LEU A 121 -5.32 2.38 14.45
N ALA A 122 -5.07 1.14 13.98
CA ALA A 122 -5.84 -0.02 14.40
C ALA A 122 -5.35 -0.63 15.73
N TYR A 123 -4.06 -0.47 16.04
CA TYR A 123 -3.40 -1.11 17.18
C TYR A 123 -2.61 -0.10 18.01
N PRO A 124 -3.24 0.56 18.99
CA PRO A 124 -2.59 1.59 19.82
C PRO A 124 -1.38 1.08 20.61
N ASP A 125 -1.30 -0.23 20.86
CA ASP A 125 -0.20 -0.88 21.56
C ASP A 125 1.00 -1.24 20.67
N LEU A 126 0.84 -1.17 19.33
CA LEU A 126 1.94 -1.46 18.41
C LEU A 126 2.99 -0.34 18.46
N LYS A 127 4.21 -0.74 18.76
CA LYS A 127 5.40 0.12 18.79
C LYS A 127 6.57 -0.60 18.13
N PRO A 128 7.47 0.11 17.44
CA PRO A 128 8.73 -0.47 16.99
C PRO A 128 9.57 -1.05 18.17
N PRO A 129 10.49 -2.01 17.92
CA PRO A 129 10.76 -2.59 16.60
C PRO A 129 9.78 -3.72 16.26
N PHE A 130 9.55 -3.91 14.94
CA PHE A 130 8.78 -5.04 14.38
C PHE A 130 9.17 -5.30 12.93
N LEU A 131 8.88 -6.51 12.44
CA LEU A 131 9.05 -6.88 11.05
C LEU A 131 7.76 -6.60 10.28
N THR A 132 7.86 -6.06 9.07
CA THR A 132 6.67 -5.84 8.23
C THR A 132 6.84 -6.45 6.85
N LEU A 133 5.76 -7.09 6.35
CA LEU A 133 5.57 -7.41 4.95
C LEU A 133 4.75 -6.28 4.33
N ILE A 134 5.34 -5.56 3.41
CA ILE A 134 4.64 -4.60 2.56
C ILE A 134 4.24 -5.33 1.29
N ALA A 135 2.95 -5.30 0.96
CA ALA A 135 2.42 -5.88 -0.27
C ALA A 135 1.31 -4.95 -0.81
N SER A 136 1.63 -4.17 -1.83
CA SER A 136 0.76 -3.17 -2.45
C SER A 136 0.77 -3.27 -3.97
N GLY A 137 0.12 -2.34 -4.65
CA GLY A 137 0.12 -2.22 -6.11
C GLY A 137 1.52 -2.10 -6.70
N GLY A 138 2.37 -1.26 -6.11
CA GLY A 138 3.70 -0.95 -6.62
C GLY A 138 4.86 -1.49 -5.80
N HIS A 139 4.63 -2.04 -4.59
CA HIS A 139 5.70 -2.45 -3.68
C HIS A 139 5.45 -3.82 -3.08
N SER A 140 6.50 -4.62 -2.99
CA SER A 140 6.51 -5.90 -2.27
C SER A 140 7.86 -6.04 -1.59
N GLU A 141 7.89 -5.85 -0.25
CA GLU A 141 9.13 -5.76 0.53
C GLU A 141 8.96 -6.37 1.92
N ILE A 142 10.03 -6.93 2.45
CA ILE A 142 10.18 -7.26 3.87
C ILE A 142 11.05 -6.17 4.50
N VAL A 143 10.51 -5.46 5.47
CA VAL A 143 11.15 -4.31 6.10
C VAL A 143 11.21 -4.50 7.62
N MET A 144 12.37 -4.30 8.20
CA MET A 144 12.52 -4.14 9.64
C MET A 144 12.26 -2.67 10.01
N VAL A 145 11.23 -2.43 10.77
CA VAL A 145 10.91 -1.13 11.35
C VAL A 145 11.65 -1.03 12.68
N ARG A 146 12.76 -0.28 12.70
CA ARG A 146 13.60 -0.09 13.88
C ARG A 146 13.02 0.93 14.83
N ASP A 147 12.50 2.01 14.26
CA ASP A 147 11.78 3.09 14.93
C ASP A 147 10.70 3.64 13.98
N TYR A 148 9.87 4.55 14.42
CA TYR A 148 8.78 5.15 13.64
C TYR A 148 9.23 5.85 12.35
N THR A 149 10.50 6.23 12.25
CA THR A 149 11.12 6.88 11.08
C THR A 149 12.36 6.16 10.56
N SER A 150 12.69 4.97 11.13
CA SER A 150 13.87 4.19 10.76
C SER A 150 13.47 2.83 10.20
N PHE A 151 13.76 2.61 8.92
CA PHE A 151 13.33 1.46 8.12
C PHE A 151 14.53 0.82 7.43
N GLU A 152 14.61 -0.52 7.47
CA GLU A 152 15.67 -1.31 6.84
C GLU A 152 15.02 -2.38 5.96
N ILE A 153 15.29 -2.34 4.64
CA ILE A 153 14.82 -3.34 3.69
C ILE A 153 15.64 -4.60 3.86
N LEU A 154 15.00 -5.73 4.12
CA LEU A 154 15.64 -7.05 4.23
C LEU A 154 15.50 -7.86 2.94
N GLY A 155 14.48 -7.61 2.16
CA GLY A 155 14.22 -8.24 0.87
C GLY A 155 13.09 -7.55 0.15
N GLY A 156 13.05 -7.68 -1.17
CA GLY A 156 12.04 -7.03 -1.99
C GLY A 156 11.82 -7.73 -3.32
N THR A 157 10.84 -7.24 -4.09
CA THR A 157 10.61 -7.79 -5.43
C THR A 157 11.72 -7.36 -6.39
N ARG A 158 12.08 -8.28 -7.30
CA ARG A 158 13.07 -8.05 -8.37
C ARG A 158 12.40 -7.68 -9.71
N ASP A 159 11.08 -7.73 -9.75
CA ASP A 159 10.29 -7.44 -10.94
C ASP A 159 8.94 -6.80 -10.56
N ASP A 160 7.82 -7.32 -11.04
CA ASP A 160 6.50 -6.81 -10.71
C ASP A 160 6.23 -6.88 -9.19
N ALA A 161 5.47 -5.93 -8.63
CA ALA A 161 4.92 -6.06 -7.30
C ALA A 161 3.74 -7.07 -7.28
N ALA A 162 3.43 -7.59 -6.09
CA ALA A 162 2.34 -8.56 -5.94
C ALA A 162 1.00 -8.01 -6.44
N GLY A 163 0.64 -6.77 -6.08
CA GLY A 163 -0.62 -6.15 -6.51
C GLY A 163 -0.67 -5.92 -8.02
N GLU A 164 0.44 -5.50 -8.63
CA GLU A 164 0.55 -5.37 -10.08
C GLU A 164 0.36 -6.73 -10.78
N ALA A 165 0.88 -7.81 -10.20
CA ALA A 165 0.66 -9.16 -10.70
C ALA A 165 -0.82 -9.56 -10.64
N PHE A 166 -1.53 -9.21 -9.55
CA PHE A 166 -2.98 -9.39 -9.44
C PHE A 166 -3.75 -8.65 -10.54
N ASP A 167 -3.42 -7.39 -10.82
CA ASP A 167 -4.10 -6.58 -11.85
C ASP A 167 -3.85 -7.15 -13.25
N LYS A 168 -2.62 -7.58 -13.53
CA LYS A 168 -2.26 -8.22 -14.82
C LYS A 168 -3.01 -9.55 -15.01
N VAL A 169 -3.12 -10.38 -13.96
CA VAL A 169 -3.86 -11.64 -14.01
C VAL A 169 -5.36 -11.38 -14.14
N ALA A 170 -5.91 -10.39 -13.45
CA ALA A 170 -7.31 -9.99 -13.56
C ALA A 170 -7.68 -9.59 -14.99
N ARG A 171 -6.78 -8.90 -15.69
CA ARG A 171 -6.95 -8.54 -17.10
C ARG A 171 -7.01 -9.80 -17.97
N VAL A 172 -6.11 -10.76 -17.77
CA VAL A 172 -6.10 -12.04 -18.51
C VAL A 172 -7.38 -12.83 -18.27
N LEU A 173 -7.86 -12.86 -17.04
CA LEU A 173 -9.11 -13.53 -16.67
C LEU A 173 -10.36 -12.73 -17.05
N GLY A 174 -10.23 -11.52 -17.61
CA GLY A 174 -11.37 -10.69 -18.03
C GLY A 174 -12.26 -10.23 -16.87
N VAL A 175 -11.71 -10.06 -15.65
CA VAL A 175 -12.49 -9.60 -14.50
C VAL A 175 -12.35 -8.10 -14.25
N GLY A 176 -11.40 -7.45 -14.93
CA GLY A 176 -11.21 -6.01 -14.92
C GLY A 176 -10.53 -5.47 -13.65
N TYR A 177 -10.41 -4.15 -13.58
CA TYR A 177 -9.74 -3.41 -12.51
C TYR A 177 -10.72 -3.03 -11.38
N PRO A 178 -10.30 -2.94 -10.10
CA PRO A 178 -9.02 -3.43 -9.56
C PRO A 178 -8.97 -4.95 -9.49
N GLY A 179 -7.79 -5.53 -9.77
CA GLY A 179 -7.65 -6.98 -9.92
C GLY A 179 -7.66 -7.73 -8.59
N GLY A 180 -6.98 -7.20 -7.57
CA GLY A 180 -6.81 -7.86 -6.28
C GLY A 180 -8.11 -8.39 -5.68
N PRO A 181 -9.11 -7.53 -5.38
CA PRO A 181 -10.38 -7.95 -4.78
C PRO A 181 -11.18 -8.91 -5.67
N LYS A 182 -11.12 -8.73 -7.00
CA LYS A 182 -11.87 -9.57 -7.95
C LYS A 182 -11.27 -10.97 -8.09
N ILE A 183 -9.95 -11.07 -8.11
CA ILE A 183 -9.24 -12.36 -8.09
C ILE A 183 -9.46 -13.06 -6.75
N ASP A 184 -9.37 -12.37 -5.63
CA ASP A 184 -9.64 -12.94 -4.31
C ASP A 184 -11.04 -13.52 -4.22
N LYS A 185 -12.05 -12.81 -4.74
CA LYS A 185 -13.44 -13.28 -4.80
C LYS A 185 -13.60 -14.53 -5.65
N LEU A 186 -13.00 -14.57 -6.86
CA LEU A 186 -13.06 -15.78 -7.72
C LEU A 186 -12.36 -16.97 -7.06
N ALA A 187 -11.26 -16.73 -6.38
CA ALA A 187 -10.46 -17.76 -5.73
C ALA A 187 -11.19 -18.49 -4.59
N GLN A 188 -12.19 -17.85 -3.97
CA GLN A 188 -12.99 -18.47 -2.90
C GLN A 188 -13.67 -19.77 -3.33
N ASP A 189 -14.11 -19.83 -4.59
CA ASP A 189 -14.85 -20.97 -5.15
C ASP A 189 -13.94 -21.90 -5.98
N GLY A 190 -12.62 -21.70 -5.95
CA GLY A 190 -11.64 -22.44 -6.75
C GLY A 190 -10.78 -23.42 -5.94
N ASP A 191 -10.29 -24.45 -6.62
CA ASP A 191 -9.27 -25.35 -6.04
C ASP A 191 -7.86 -24.74 -6.21
N PRO A 192 -7.13 -24.42 -5.11
CA PRO A 192 -5.78 -23.85 -5.18
C PRO A 192 -4.73 -24.83 -5.75
N LYS A 193 -5.05 -26.10 -5.93
CA LYS A 193 -4.17 -27.11 -6.53
C LYS A 193 -4.52 -27.43 -7.97
N ARG A 194 -5.53 -26.77 -8.55
CA ARG A 194 -6.02 -27.03 -9.91
C ARG A 194 -4.97 -26.87 -10.98
N TYR A 195 -4.13 -25.82 -10.86
CA TYR A 195 -3.07 -25.50 -11.82
C TYR A 195 -1.72 -25.44 -11.10
N LYS A 196 -0.72 -26.08 -11.70
CA LYS A 196 0.65 -25.98 -11.19
C LYS A 196 1.24 -24.63 -11.57
N MET A 197 1.60 -23.84 -10.58
CA MET A 197 2.31 -22.58 -10.76
C MET A 197 3.82 -22.78 -10.57
N PRO A 198 4.66 -21.99 -11.28
CA PRO A 198 6.10 -22.02 -11.06
C PRO A 198 6.44 -21.51 -9.65
N ASP A 199 7.49 -22.06 -9.09
CA ASP A 199 8.10 -21.54 -7.87
C ASP A 199 9.13 -20.47 -8.25
N SER A 200 9.13 -19.35 -7.53
CA SER A 200 10.12 -18.30 -7.71
C SER A 200 11.23 -18.45 -6.66
N HIS A 201 12.39 -18.94 -7.08
CA HIS A 201 13.55 -19.03 -6.22
C HIS A 201 14.69 -18.15 -6.72
N ILE A 202 15.14 -17.20 -5.90
CA ILE A 202 16.25 -16.30 -6.20
C ILE A 202 17.48 -16.80 -5.44
N LYS A 203 18.45 -17.36 -6.18
CA LYS A 203 19.53 -18.19 -5.63
C LYS A 203 20.39 -17.47 -4.59
N ASP A 204 20.70 -16.18 -4.82
CA ASP A 204 21.64 -15.43 -4.00
C ASP A 204 20.95 -14.39 -3.08
N ALA A 205 19.62 -14.36 -3.06
CA ALA A 205 18.82 -13.42 -2.28
C ALA A 205 17.56 -14.11 -1.74
N PRO A 206 17.68 -14.91 -0.67
CA PRO A 206 16.60 -15.79 -0.20
C PRO A 206 15.38 -15.07 0.34
N LEU A 207 15.46 -13.77 0.64
CA LEU A 207 14.34 -12.94 1.09
C LEU A 207 13.68 -12.15 -0.03
N ASP A 208 14.24 -12.18 -1.25
CA ASP A 208 13.69 -11.46 -2.39
C ASP A 208 12.57 -12.24 -3.08
N PHE A 209 11.70 -11.51 -3.79
CA PHE A 209 10.54 -12.02 -4.49
C PHE A 209 10.70 -11.90 -6.01
N SER A 210 9.90 -12.67 -6.76
CA SER A 210 9.64 -12.49 -8.19
C SER A 210 8.22 -12.96 -8.51
N PHE A 211 7.46 -12.15 -9.24
CA PHE A 211 6.08 -12.44 -9.63
C PHE A 211 5.90 -12.54 -11.15
N SER A 212 6.88 -12.14 -11.95
CA SER A 212 6.79 -12.16 -13.42
C SER A 212 6.58 -13.56 -13.98
N GLY A 213 7.18 -14.59 -13.35
CA GLY A 213 6.99 -15.98 -13.70
C GLY A 213 5.55 -16.47 -13.48
N LEU A 214 4.91 -16.04 -12.39
CA LEU A 214 3.53 -16.38 -12.08
C LEU A 214 2.56 -15.78 -13.11
N LYS A 215 2.74 -14.50 -13.43
CA LYS A 215 1.96 -13.83 -14.46
C LYS A 215 2.06 -14.56 -15.81
N THR A 216 3.29 -14.87 -16.23
CA THR A 216 3.55 -15.56 -17.50
C THR A 216 2.89 -16.95 -17.54
N ALA A 217 2.94 -17.68 -16.42
CA ALA A 217 2.27 -18.98 -16.31
C ALA A 217 0.74 -18.87 -16.51
N VAL A 218 0.11 -17.87 -15.88
CA VAL A 218 -1.35 -17.64 -16.05
C VAL A 218 -1.68 -17.29 -17.51
N ILE A 219 -0.91 -16.41 -18.14
CA ILE A 219 -1.11 -16.05 -19.56
C ILE A 219 -1.01 -17.29 -20.45
N ASN A 220 0.02 -18.11 -20.25
CA ASN A 220 0.23 -19.32 -21.04
C ASN A 220 -0.90 -20.35 -20.83
N LEU A 221 -1.38 -20.52 -19.60
CA LEU A 221 -2.50 -21.43 -19.31
C LEU A 221 -3.78 -20.96 -20.00
N ALA A 222 -4.10 -19.66 -19.93
CA ALA A 222 -5.28 -19.09 -20.57
C ALA A 222 -5.20 -19.24 -22.09
N HIS A 223 -4.06 -18.88 -22.70
CA HIS A 223 -3.85 -18.99 -24.15
C HIS A 223 -3.89 -20.43 -24.64
N ASN A 224 -3.28 -21.38 -23.91
CA ASN A 224 -3.32 -22.80 -24.26
C ASN A 224 -4.74 -23.38 -24.23
N ALA A 225 -5.56 -22.98 -23.24
CA ALA A 225 -6.96 -23.41 -23.17
C ALA A 225 -7.75 -22.85 -24.36
N GLU A 226 -7.57 -21.59 -24.71
CA GLU A 226 -8.19 -20.96 -25.89
C GLU A 226 -7.81 -21.67 -27.19
N GLN A 227 -6.51 -21.94 -27.42
CA GLN A 227 -6.04 -22.65 -28.62
C GLN A 227 -6.61 -24.06 -28.76
N LYS A 228 -6.83 -24.75 -27.64
CA LYS A 228 -7.39 -26.10 -27.63
C LYS A 228 -8.91 -26.12 -27.67
N GLY A 229 -9.57 -24.96 -27.57
CA GLY A 229 -11.03 -24.87 -27.43
C GLY A 229 -11.55 -25.44 -26.09
N GLU A 230 -10.69 -25.50 -25.07
CA GLU A 230 -11.04 -26.00 -23.73
C GLU A 230 -11.56 -24.85 -22.87
N ALA A 231 -12.58 -25.15 -22.03
CA ALA A 231 -13.07 -24.18 -21.07
C ALA A 231 -12.04 -23.99 -19.96
N LEU A 232 -11.59 -22.73 -19.76
CA LEU A 232 -10.70 -22.38 -18.66
C LEU A 232 -11.46 -22.37 -17.34
N ASP A 233 -11.01 -23.15 -16.34
CA ASP A 233 -11.48 -23.04 -14.97
C ASP A 233 -10.90 -21.76 -14.33
N ARG A 234 -11.64 -20.64 -14.45
CA ARG A 234 -11.21 -19.32 -13.98
C ARG A 234 -11.09 -19.27 -12.45
N ASN A 235 -11.99 -19.96 -11.73
CA ASN A 235 -11.97 -19.98 -10.27
C ASN A 235 -10.76 -20.78 -9.77
N GLY A 236 -10.52 -21.97 -10.34
CA GLY A 236 -9.36 -22.77 -10.02
C GLY A 236 -8.04 -22.06 -10.37
N LEU A 237 -8.00 -21.30 -11.49
CA LEU A 237 -6.81 -20.54 -11.87
C LEU A 237 -6.56 -19.36 -10.92
N ALA A 238 -7.61 -18.65 -10.52
CA ALA A 238 -7.51 -17.57 -9.52
C ALA A 238 -7.03 -18.09 -8.16
N ALA A 239 -7.58 -19.23 -7.70
CA ALA A 239 -7.17 -19.86 -6.45
C ALA A 239 -5.72 -20.35 -6.48
N SER A 240 -5.30 -21.01 -7.59
CA SER A 240 -3.92 -21.46 -7.79
C SER A 240 -2.93 -20.30 -7.83
N PHE A 241 -3.32 -19.18 -8.44
CA PHE A 241 -2.51 -17.95 -8.46
C PHE A 241 -2.39 -17.33 -7.06
N CYS A 242 -3.50 -17.18 -6.31
CA CYS A 242 -3.46 -16.68 -4.93
C CYS A 242 -2.55 -17.55 -4.04
N ALA A 243 -2.69 -18.88 -4.15
CA ALA A 243 -1.83 -19.82 -3.41
C ALA A 243 -0.34 -19.66 -3.76
N ALA A 244 -0.02 -19.44 -5.04
CA ALA A 244 1.36 -19.23 -5.50
C ALA A 244 1.94 -17.89 -4.99
N VAL A 245 1.17 -16.81 -4.97
CA VAL A 245 1.58 -15.54 -4.37
C VAL A 245 1.87 -15.71 -2.87
N VAL A 246 1.00 -16.40 -2.15
CA VAL A 246 1.20 -16.73 -0.73
C VAL A 246 2.47 -17.56 -0.53
N HIS A 247 2.69 -18.58 -1.38
CA HIS A 247 3.88 -19.40 -1.34
C HIS A 247 5.18 -18.59 -1.63
N THR A 248 5.06 -17.56 -2.43
CA THR A 248 6.18 -16.63 -2.68
C THR A 248 6.47 -15.73 -1.48
N LEU A 249 5.46 -15.19 -0.81
CA LEU A 249 5.62 -14.17 0.24
C LEU A 249 5.89 -14.77 1.63
N VAL A 250 5.03 -15.72 2.06
CA VAL A 250 4.99 -16.14 3.47
C VAL A 250 6.22 -16.92 3.92
N PRO A 251 6.79 -17.87 3.14
CA PRO A 251 8.03 -18.56 3.56
C PRO A 251 9.22 -17.62 3.73
N ARG A 252 9.33 -16.58 2.91
CA ARG A 252 10.40 -15.57 2.99
C ARG A 252 10.24 -14.70 4.23
N LEU A 253 9.00 -14.28 4.52
CA LEU A 253 8.70 -13.57 5.76
C LEU A 253 9.00 -14.45 6.99
N GLU A 254 8.65 -15.74 6.97
CA GLU A 254 8.97 -16.67 8.04
C GLU A 254 10.49 -16.83 8.22
N MET A 255 11.23 -16.85 7.12
CA MET A 255 12.71 -16.86 7.16
C MET A 255 13.25 -15.57 7.79
N ALA A 256 12.73 -14.40 7.41
CA ALA A 256 13.10 -13.12 8.00
C ALA A 256 12.78 -13.07 9.50
N VAL A 257 11.62 -13.59 9.93
CA VAL A 257 11.27 -13.74 11.36
C VAL A 257 12.32 -14.54 12.11
N LYS A 258 12.76 -15.68 11.54
CA LYS A 258 13.78 -16.52 12.16
C LYS A 258 15.15 -15.84 12.23
N GLN A 259 15.54 -15.11 11.19
CA GLN A 259 16.82 -14.39 11.13
C GLN A 259 16.88 -13.21 12.09
N THR A 260 15.77 -12.48 12.22
CA THR A 260 15.71 -11.25 13.03
C THR A 260 15.22 -11.47 14.46
N HIS A 261 14.72 -12.67 14.77
CA HIS A 261 14.07 -13.00 16.04
C HIS A 261 12.90 -12.05 16.38
N ALA A 262 12.22 -11.53 15.35
CA ALA A 262 11.12 -10.58 15.51
C ALA A 262 9.94 -11.23 16.25
N GLN A 263 9.46 -10.57 17.30
CA GLN A 263 8.33 -11.04 18.11
C GLN A 263 6.99 -10.51 17.57
N ARG A 264 7.03 -9.46 16.71
CA ARG A 264 5.88 -8.79 16.14
C ARG A 264 6.03 -8.71 14.63
N VAL A 265 4.96 -9.05 13.94
CA VAL A 265 4.89 -9.03 12.47
C VAL A 265 3.68 -8.21 12.06
N VAL A 266 3.89 -7.32 11.10
CA VAL A 266 2.85 -6.51 10.46
C VAL A 266 2.72 -6.92 9.01
N CYS A 267 1.52 -6.89 8.44
CA CYS A 267 1.32 -6.90 6.98
C CYS A 267 0.60 -5.63 6.58
N ALA A 268 1.14 -4.90 5.63
CA ALA A 268 0.65 -3.59 5.19
C ALA A 268 0.50 -3.51 3.67
N GLY A 269 -0.33 -2.57 3.19
CA GLY A 269 -0.62 -2.36 1.76
C GLY A 269 -1.89 -3.07 1.30
N GLY A 270 -2.35 -2.76 0.08
CA GLY A 270 -3.63 -3.24 -0.47
C GLY A 270 -3.75 -4.77 -0.55
N VAL A 271 -2.65 -5.47 -0.84
CA VAL A 271 -2.63 -6.95 -0.91
C VAL A 271 -2.78 -7.59 0.48
N ALA A 272 -2.56 -6.85 1.58
CA ALA A 272 -2.86 -7.30 2.94
C ALA A 272 -4.36 -7.58 3.17
N ALA A 273 -5.23 -7.12 2.26
CA ALA A 273 -6.66 -7.46 2.26
C ALA A 273 -6.96 -8.86 1.72
N ASN A 274 -6.03 -9.48 0.95
CA ASN A 274 -6.24 -10.78 0.32
C ASN A 274 -6.47 -11.89 1.37
N SER A 275 -7.55 -12.66 1.22
CA SER A 275 -7.99 -13.66 2.20
C SER A 275 -7.01 -14.82 2.35
N PHE A 276 -6.43 -15.29 1.25
CA PHE A 276 -5.42 -16.37 1.25
C PHE A 276 -4.16 -15.94 1.99
N LEU A 277 -3.70 -14.70 1.75
CA LEU A 277 -2.54 -14.16 2.42
C LEU A 277 -2.79 -14.01 3.93
N ARG A 278 -3.94 -13.45 4.33
CA ARG A 278 -4.31 -13.30 5.74
C ARG A 278 -4.35 -14.62 6.48
N ALA A 279 -4.97 -15.66 5.90
CA ALA A 279 -5.02 -16.99 6.48
C ALA A 279 -3.62 -17.59 6.65
N ALA A 280 -2.77 -17.53 5.63
CA ALA A 280 -1.42 -18.05 5.68
C ALA A 280 -0.51 -17.30 6.67
N LEU A 281 -0.67 -15.98 6.81
CA LEU A 281 0.05 -15.18 7.81
C LEU A 281 -0.39 -15.55 9.25
N GLN A 282 -1.67 -15.82 9.48
CA GLN A 282 -2.16 -16.29 10.77
C GLN A 282 -1.56 -17.65 11.13
N ASP A 283 -1.46 -18.57 10.16
CA ASP A 283 -0.83 -19.87 10.34
C ASP A 283 0.68 -19.75 10.61
N MET A 284 1.36 -18.89 9.85
CA MET A 284 2.79 -18.59 10.08
C MET A 284 3.00 -18.04 11.50
N ALA A 285 2.20 -17.05 11.91
CA ALA A 285 2.33 -16.44 13.23
C ALA A 285 2.16 -17.45 14.37
N ARG A 286 1.23 -18.41 14.22
CA ARG A 286 1.06 -19.53 15.16
C ARG A 286 2.31 -20.41 15.22
N ARG A 287 2.88 -20.81 14.06
CA ARG A 287 4.07 -21.66 13.99
C ARG A 287 5.33 -20.96 14.54
N THR A 288 5.45 -19.67 14.33
CA THR A 288 6.62 -18.88 14.76
C THR A 288 6.46 -18.25 16.13
N HIS A 289 5.31 -18.42 16.79
CA HIS A 289 4.97 -17.79 18.06
C HIS A 289 5.13 -16.26 18.04
N THR A 290 4.85 -15.61 16.88
CA THR A 290 4.90 -14.16 16.73
C THR A 290 3.51 -13.54 16.86
N ARG A 291 3.45 -12.32 17.35
CA ARG A 291 2.20 -11.54 17.35
C ARG A 291 2.01 -10.87 15.99
N LEU A 292 0.93 -11.24 15.30
CA LEU A 292 0.57 -10.72 13.99
C LEU A 292 -0.39 -9.52 14.12
N TYR A 293 -0.13 -8.47 13.34
CA TYR A 293 -0.95 -7.27 13.22
C TYR A 293 -1.39 -7.09 11.77
N LEU A 294 -2.68 -7.24 11.52
CA LEU A 294 -3.30 -7.06 10.21
C LEU A 294 -4.28 -5.88 10.29
N PRO A 295 -4.08 -4.81 9.53
CA PRO A 295 -5.01 -3.70 9.56
C PRO A 295 -6.42 -4.17 9.12
N PRO A 296 -7.49 -3.50 9.59
CA PRO A 296 -8.83 -3.73 9.06
C PRO A 296 -8.86 -3.40 7.56
N LEU A 297 -9.77 -4.03 6.82
CA LEU A 297 -9.83 -3.89 5.35
C LEU A 297 -9.95 -2.43 4.90
N SER A 298 -10.65 -1.60 5.67
CA SER A 298 -10.81 -0.17 5.40
C SER A 298 -9.51 0.65 5.47
N LEU A 299 -8.44 0.12 6.07
CA LEU A 299 -7.13 0.77 6.19
C LEU A 299 -6.05 0.08 5.33
N CYS A 300 -6.40 -0.93 4.53
CA CYS A 300 -5.44 -1.60 3.65
C CYS A 300 -5.17 -0.80 2.37
N GLY A 301 -6.19 -0.15 1.78
CA GLY A 301 -6.06 0.68 0.58
C GLY A 301 -5.50 2.07 0.89
N ASP A 302 -5.26 2.85 -0.17
CA ASP A 302 -4.74 4.20 -0.07
C ASP A 302 -5.75 5.10 0.65
N ASN A 303 -5.29 5.81 1.66
CA ASN A 303 -6.10 6.72 2.46
C ASN A 303 -5.21 7.78 3.14
N ALA A 304 -5.79 8.94 3.47
CA ALA A 304 -5.02 9.99 4.12
C ALA A 304 -4.82 9.78 5.63
N ALA A 305 -5.61 8.90 6.27
CA ALA A 305 -5.44 8.63 7.69
C ALA A 305 -4.07 7.98 7.98
N MET A 306 -3.62 7.08 7.10
CA MET A 306 -2.29 6.46 7.17
C MET A 306 -1.17 7.50 7.05
N ILE A 307 -1.38 8.50 6.19
CA ILE A 307 -0.42 9.61 5.98
C ILE A 307 -0.36 10.51 7.22
N GLY A 308 -1.51 10.86 7.80
CA GLY A 308 -1.57 11.65 9.03
C GLY A 308 -0.97 10.93 10.23
N SER A 309 -1.13 9.60 10.30
CA SER A 309 -0.49 8.79 11.34
C SER A 309 1.04 8.84 11.22
N GLN A 310 1.61 8.61 10.03
CA GLN A 310 3.05 8.69 9.83
C GLN A 310 3.57 10.11 10.03
N ALA A 311 2.84 11.12 9.56
CA ALA A 311 3.22 12.53 9.69
C ALA A 311 3.47 12.95 11.14
N TYR A 312 2.70 12.43 12.08
CA TYR A 312 2.90 12.69 13.50
C TYR A 312 4.30 12.29 13.98
N TYR A 313 4.75 11.10 13.58
CA TYR A 313 6.08 10.60 13.96
C TYR A 313 7.20 11.30 13.19
N GLU A 314 6.98 11.64 11.91
CA GLU A 314 7.93 12.47 11.15
C GLU A 314 8.10 13.86 11.81
N TYR A 315 7.01 14.47 12.26
CA TYR A 315 7.07 15.74 12.98
C TYR A 315 7.86 15.63 14.29
N LEU A 316 7.61 14.58 15.09
CA LEU A 316 8.35 14.34 16.35
C LEU A 316 9.85 14.11 16.11
N ALA A 317 10.22 13.55 14.97
CA ALA A 317 11.61 13.35 14.56
C ALA A 317 12.25 14.61 13.96
N GLY A 318 11.49 15.71 13.81
CA GLY A 318 11.98 16.96 13.21
C GLY A 318 11.99 16.96 11.68
N ASN A 319 11.40 15.96 11.02
CA ASN A 319 11.28 15.86 9.57
C ASN A 319 10.16 16.78 9.06
N VAL A 320 10.46 18.08 9.01
CA VAL A 320 9.54 19.12 8.54
C VAL A 320 10.04 19.67 7.20
N GLY A 321 9.14 19.71 6.23
CA GLY A 321 9.42 20.20 4.89
C GLY A 321 9.57 21.72 4.86
N CYS A 322 10.29 22.22 3.86
CA CYS A 322 10.44 23.65 3.58
C CYS A 322 9.61 24.06 2.34
N ALA A 323 9.61 25.34 2.02
CA ALA A 323 8.92 25.87 0.83
C ALA A 323 9.42 25.25 -0.49
N LEU A 324 10.64 24.75 -0.53
CA LEU A 324 11.25 24.10 -1.69
C LEU A 324 11.01 22.58 -1.74
N GLN A 325 10.29 22.02 -0.74
CA GLN A 325 9.95 20.59 -0.74
C GLN A 325 9.28 20.18 -2.04
N ASN A 326 9.82 19.14 -2.69
CA ASN A 326 9.29 18.59 -3.93
C ASN A 326 8.66 17.21 -3.71
N ALA A 327 8.00 16.70 -4.75
CA ALA A 327 7.53 15.32 -4.83
C ALA A 327 8.47 14.49 -5.71
N PHE A 328 8.55 13.18 -5.44
CA PHE A 328 9.44 12.26 -6.15
C PHE A 328 8.69 10.99 -6.52
N ALA A 329 8.76 10.61 -7.81
CA ALA A 329 8.10 9.40 -8.31
C ALA A 329 8.65 8.14 -7.63
N THR A 330 9.93 8.15 -7.28
CA THR A 330 10.64 7.05 -6.63
C THR A 330 11.37 7.53 -5.39
N ALA A 331 11.28 6.74 -4.32
CA ALA A 331 12.09 6.88 -3.12
C ALA A 331 12.14 5.53 -2.42
N GLU A 332 13.28 5.16 -1.88
CA GLU A 332 13.37 3.99 -1.01
C GLU A 332 12.77 4.32 0.37
N ILE A 333 12.17 3.32 1.02
CA ILE A 333 11.50 3.52 2.32
C ILE A 333 12.46 4.05 3.41
N GLY A 334 13.77 3.75 3.30
CA GLY A 334 14.81 4.23 4.21
C GLY A 334 15.23 5.68 3.99
N GLU A 335 14.92 6.28 2.82
CA GLU A 335 15.35 7.64 2.48
C GLU A 335 14.61 8.72 3.27
N ASN A 336 15.33 9.73 3.73
CA ASN A 336 14.71 10.93 4.29
C ASN A 336 14.26 11.87 3.16
N ILE A 337 12.96 11.89 2.88
CA ILE A 337 12.40 12.71 1.80
C ILE A 337 12.45 14.22 2.06
N CYS A 338 12.63 14.66 3.31
CA CYS A 338 12.85 16.08 3.64
C CYS A 338 14.22 16.58 3.15
N GLU A 339 15.21 15.71 3.05
CA GLU A 339 16.57 16.03 2.60
C GLU A 339 16.76 15.86 1.09
N LYS A 340 15.84 15.17 0.43
CA LYS A 340 15.85 14.94 -1.03
C LYS A 340 15.47 16.25 -1.74
N ARG A 341 16.37 16.76 -2.59
CA ARG A 341 16.24 18.02 -3.34
C ARG A 341 16.15 17.79 -4.85
#